data_8542b25eb72f24f1546597d11313a901
#
_entry.id   8542b25eb72f24f1546597d11313a901
#
_cell.length_a   1.000
_cell.length_b   1.000
_cell.length_c   1.000
_cell.angle_alpha   90.00
_cell.angle_beta   90.00
_cell.angle_gamma   90.00
#
_symmetry.space_group_name_H-M   'P 1'
#
loop_
_entity.id
_entity.type
_entity.pdbx_description
1 polymer ?
#
loop_
_entity_poly.entity_id
_entity_poly.type
_entity_poly.pdbx_seq_one_letter_code
_entity_poly.pdbx_strand_id
1 'polypeptide(L)'
;MIKVWGRKTSSNVQVVMWCIGELGLAYERADCGHRYGGLDAPEFLAMNPNGTIPVIRDGEGEPLWESAAILRYLANRYGRAPFWPDDLAPRTHIDKWAEWSKINIALNFSFPIFWQVIRTPRGRQDADALKPAMGVLGRYLDIAEKQLAKAPYLSGDDFTLADIQFGHLLYRYFTLEIERPERVGLRAYYERLVARPAYREHVMVPYDELRIGAA
;
A
#
# COMPACT_ATOMS: atom_id res chain seq x y z
N MET A 1 19.28 7.54 -8.85
CA MET A 1 18.78 7.61 -7.45
C MET A 1 17.35 8.12 -7.48
N ILE A 2 16.45 7.46 -6.76
CA ILE A 2 15.02 7.84 -6.73
C ILE A 2 14.79 8.90 -5.66
N LYS A 3 14.23 10.05 -6.03
CA LYS A 3 13.73 11.04 -5.05
C LYS A 3 12.24 10.78 -4.82
N VAL A 4 11.82 10.79 -3.55
CA VAL A 4 10.43 10.51 -3.14
C VAL A 4 9.92 11.65 -2.26
N TRP A 5 8.80 12.23 -2.61
CA TRP A 5 8.09 13.20 -1.79
C TRP A 5 6.86 12.56 -1.16
N GLY A 6 6.84 12.55 0.17
CA GLY A 6 5.72 12.02 0.93
C GLY A 6 6.12 11.47 2.30
N ARG A 7 5.24 11.67 3.28
CA ARG A 7 5.47 11.21 4.65
C ARG A 7 5.40 9.69 4.77
N LYS A 8 6.21 9.12 5.67
CA LYS A 8 6.32 7.67 5.89
C LYS A 8 5.02 7.00 6.35
N THR A 9 4.09 7.77 6.95
CA THR A 9 2.80 7.25 7.44
C THR A 9 1.68 7.28 6.40
N SER A 10 1.95 7.68 5.15
CA SER A 10 0.98 7.54 4.05
C SER A 10 1.05 6.13 3.45
N SER A 11 -0.10 5.42 3.39
CA SER A 11 -0.14 4.09 2.78
C SER A 11 0.27 4.09 1.30
N ASN A 12 -0.08 5.15 0.56
CA ASN A 12 0.34 5.31 -0.82
C ASN A 12 1.86 5.57 -0.96
N VAL A 13 2.50 6.18 0.04
CA VAL A 13 3.96 6.30 0.10
C VAL A 13 4.58 4.96 0.51
N GLN A 14 4.01 4.28 1.50
CA GLN A 14 4.51 2.99 1.97
C GLN A 14 4.58 1.94 0.85
N VAL A 15 3.57 1.86 0.00
CA VAL A 15 3.57 0.90 -1.11
C VAL A 15 4.69 1.17 -2.12
N VAL A 16 4.99 2.45 -2.40
CA VAL A 16 6.10 2.85 -3.28
C VAL A 16 7.44 2.57 -2.62
N MET A 17 7.60 2.96 -1.34
CA MET A 17 8.83 2.72 -0.59
C MET A 17 9.14 1.24 -0.44
N TRP A 18 8.13 0.40 -0.20
CA TRP A 18 8.31 -1.04 -0.14
C TRP A 18 8.79 -1.60 -1.49
N CYS A 19 8.20 -1.16 -2.60
CA CYS A 19 8.67 -1.55 -3.94
C CYS A 19 10.13 -1.13 -4.17
N ILE A 20 10.51 0.09 -3.80
CA ILE A 20 11.90 0.59 -3.88
C ILE A 20 12.84 -0.30 -3.06
N GLY A 21 12.44 -0.65 -1.83
CA GLY A 21 13.21 -1.52 -0.95
C GLY A 21 13.37 -2.94 -1.48
N GLU A 22 12.31 -3.55 -2.03
CA GLU A 22 12.37 -4.89 -2.63
C GLU A 22 13.25 -4.94 -3.91
N LEU A 23 13.29 -3.84 -4.65
CA LEU A 23 14.15 -3.69 -5.82
C LEU A 23 15.59 -3.27 -5.47
N GLY A 24 15.90 -3.02 -4.19
CA GLY A 24 17.22 -2.61 -3.74
C GLY A 24 17.69 -1.26 -4.29
N LEU A 25 16.76 -0.33 -4.57
CA LEU A 25 17.08 0.95 -5.21
C LEU A 25 17.51 1.98 -4.18
N ALA A 26 18.55 2.75 -4.53
CA ALA A 26 18.95 3.91 -3.73
C ALA A 26 17.92 5.04 -3.86
N TYR A 27 17.54 5.63 -2.73
CA TYR A 27 16.54 6.68 -2.68
C TYR A 27 16.88 7.80 -1.67
N GLU A 28 16.25 8.95 -1.88
CA GLU A 28 16.10 10.02 -0.91
C GLU A 28 14.63 10.32 -0.73
N ARG A 29 14.15 10.42 0.51
CA ARG A 29 12.74 10.75 0.79
C ARG A 29 12.63 12.03 1.58
N ALA A 30 11.79 12.95 1.09
CA ALA A 30 11.41 14.18 1.77
C ALA A 30 9.99 14.05 2.35
N ASP A 31 9.84 14.36 3.63
CA ASP A 31 8.52 14.38 4.28
C ASP A 31 7.72 15.59 3.78
N CYS A 32 6.49 15.36 3.31
CA CYS A 32 5.48 16.37 2.99
C CYS A 32 4.06 15.82 3.16
N GLY A 33 3.10 16.73 3.24
CA GLY A 33 1.69 16.42 3.50
C GLY A 33 1.37 16.16 4.97
N HIS A 34 0.08 16.27 5.34
CA HIS A 34 -0.39 16.23 6.72
C HIS A 34 0.35 17.28 7.58
N ARG A 35 0.94 16.92 8.73
CA ARG A 35 1.65 17.85 9.63
C ARG A 35 2.89 18.51 9.00
N TYR A 36 3.41 17.96 7.91
CA TYR A 36 4.59 18.50 7.23
C TYR A 36 4.25 19.58 6.21
N GLY A 37 2.97 19.75 5.84
CA GLY A 37 2.55 20.75 4.85
C GLY A 37 3.15 20.55 3.46
N GLY A 38 3.24 21.63 2.69
CA GLY A 38 3.98 21.73 1.44
C GLY A 38 3.29 21.18 0.19
N LEU A 39 2.07 20.64 0.29
CA LEU A 39 1.35 20.10 -0.88
C LEU A 39 0.70 21.18 -1.76
N ASP A 40 0.52 22.37 -1.22
CA ASP A 40 -0.01 23.56 -1.86
C ASP A 40 1.06 24.52 -2.38
N ALA A 41 2.33 24.21 -2.13
CA ALA A 41 3.46 24.97 -2.64
C ALA A 41 3.51 24.92 -4.18
N PRO A 42 3.77 26.05 -4.87
CA PRO A 42 3.82 26.10 -6.33
C PRO A 42 4.78 25.06 -6.93
N GLU A 43 5.92 24.83 -6.30
CA GLU A 43 6.93 23.87 -6.73
C GLU A 43 6.40 22.42 -6.62
N PHE A 44 5.60 22.11 -5.59
CA PHE A 44 4.99 20.79 -5.46
C PHE A 44 3.84 20.61 -6.46
N LEU A 45 2.99 21.62 -6.63
CA LEU A 45 1.88 21.60 -7.59
C LEU A 45 2.37 21.52 -9.05
N ALA A 46 3.56 22.07 -9.35
CA ALA A 46 4.21 21.88 -10.64
C ALA A 46 4.64 20.42 -10.90
N MET A 47 4.93 19.64 -9.84
CA MET A 47 5.21 18.21 -9.95
C MET A 47 3.96 17.34 -9.98
N ASN A 48 2.96 17.69 -9.17
CA ASN A 48 1.67 16.98 -9.08
C ASN A 48 0.52 17.97 -8.84
N PRO A 49 -0.26 18.30 -9.88
CA PRO A 49 -1.34 19.29 -9.79
C PRO A 49 -2.48 18.87 -8.83
N ASN A 50 -2.53 17.59 -8.43
CA ASN A 50 -3.53 17.12 -7.45
C ASN A 50 -3.17 17.49 -6.00
N GLY A 51 -1.95 18.01 -5.71
CA GLY A 51 -1.53 18.29 -4.33
C GLY A 51 -1.51 17.05 -3.44
N THR A 52 -1.16 15.88 -3.98
CA THR A 52 -1.19 14.60 -3.26
C THR A 52 0.15 13.86 -3.31
N ILE A 53 0.33 12.95 -2.37
CA ILE A 53 1.53 12.09 -2.26
C ILE A 53 1.19 10.62 -2.48
N PRO A 54 2.17 9.82 -2.99
CA PRO A 54 3.55 10.13 -3.32
C PRO A 54 3.74 10.85 -4.67
N VAL A 55 4.88 11.55 -4.77
CA VAL A 55 5.51 11.90 -6.05
C VAL A 55 6.89 11.27 -6.03
N ILE A 56 7.37 10.77 -7.17
CA ILE A 56 8.77 10.36 -7.33
C ILE A 56 9.41 11.09 -8.50
N ARG A 57 10.74 11.16 -8.48
CA ARG A 57 11.57 11.51 -9.64
C ARG A 57 12.74 10.53 -9.73
N ASP A 58 12.92 9.95 -10.88
CA ASP A 58 14.02 9.02 -11.15
C ASP A 58 15.13 9.75 -11.89
N GLY A 59 16.22 10.04 -11.19
CA GLY A 59 17.33 10.88 -11.69
C GLY A 59 16.81 12.25 -12.13
N GLU A 60 17.10 12.63 -13.39
CA GLU A 60 16.66 13.88 -14.00
C GLU A 60 15.34 13.73 -14.80
N GLY A 61 14.62 12.60 -14.62
CA GLY A 61 13.35 12.35 -15.29
C GLY A 61 12.22 13.25 -14.80
N GLU A 62 11.10 13.21 -15.53
CA GLU A 62 9.88 13.93 -15.14
C GLU A 62 9.30 13.37 -13.85
N PRO A 63 8.65 14.22 -13.03
CA PRO A 63 7.93 13.77 -11.84
C PRO A 63 6.81 12.78 -12.20
N LEU A 64 6.70 11.70 -11.41
CA LEU A 64 5.65 10.70 -11.54
C LEU A 64 4.80 10.70 -10.27
N TRP A 65 3.51 10.67 -10.45
CA TRP A 65 2.52 10.56 -9.38
C TRP A 65 1.51 9.45 -9.71
N GLU A 66 0.54 9.16 -8.81
CA GLU A 66 -0.25 7.94 -8.72
C GLU A 66 0.57 6.72 -8.32
N SER A 67 0.38 6.25 -7.09
CA SER A 67 1.17 5.15 -6.52
C SER A 67 1.17 3.90 -7.39
N ALA A 68 0.03 3.53 -8.01
CA ALA A 68 -0.05 2.36 -8.88
C ALA A 68 0.71 2.54 -10.21
N ALA A 69 0.72 3.75 -10.77
CA ALA A 69 1.53 4.06 -11.95
C ALA A 69 3.03 4.06 -11.62
N ILE A 70 3.39 4.60 -10.46
CA ILE A 70 4.78 4.57 -9.94
C ILE A 70 5.26 3.12 -9.79
N LEU A 71 4.45 2.24 -9.20
CA LEU A 71 4.79 0.82 -9.05
C LEU A 71 5.08 0.16 -10.39
N ARG A 72 4.21 0.38 -11.39
CA ARG A 72 4.40 -0.18 -12.74
C ARG A 72 5.65 0.39 -13.42
N TYR A 73 5.92 1.68 -13.24
CA TYR A 73 7.16 2.29 -13.73
C TYR A 73 8.39 1.63 -13.14
N LEU A 74 8.45 1.51 -11.80
CA LEU A 74 9.57 0.90 -11.09
C LEU A 74 9.75 -0.58 -11.50
N ALA A 75 8.66 -1.32 -11.60
CA ALA A 75 8.67 -2.72 -12.02
C ALA A 75 9.15 -2.88 -13.47
N ASN A 76 8.69 -2.04 -14.40
CA ASN A 76 9.14 -2.09 -15.81
C ASN A 76 10.61 -1.72 -15.97
N ARG A 77 11.10 -0.75 -15.18
CA ARG A 77 12.47 -0.24 -15.34
C ARG A 77 13.50 -1.10 -14.61
N TYR A 78 13.16 -1.60 -13.43
CA TYR A 78 14.10 -2.22 -12.50
C TYR A 78 13.75 -3.66 -12.13
N GLY A 79 12.48 -4.05 -12.27
CA GLY A 79 12.01 -5.40 -11.99
C GLY A 79 12.56 -6.42 -12.98
N ARG A 80 12.58 -7.69 -12.56
CA ARG A 80 12.93 -8.86 -13.38
C ARG A 80 11.99 -10.01 -12.98
N ALA A 81 11.89 -11.01 -13.81
CA ALA A 81 11.21 -12.24 -13.43
C ALA A 81 11.82 -12.84 -12.15
N PRO A 82 11.03 -13.43 -11.26
CA PRO A 82 9.58 -13.61 -11.35
C PRO A 82 8.77 -12.38 -10.91
N PHE A 83 9.39 -11.36 -10.29
CA PHE A 83 8.70 -10.18 -9.75
C PHE A 83 7.87 -9.43 -10.81
N TRP A 84 8.47 -9.20 -11.99
CA TRP A 84 7.84 -8.54 -13.13
C TRP A 84 8.41 -9.09 -14.45
N PRO A 85 7.79 -10.14 -15.04
CA PRO A 85 8.30 -10.78 -16.26
C PRO A 85 8.21 -9.88 -17.49
N ASP A 86 9.07 -10.12 -18.48
CA ASP A 86 9.02 -9.45 -19.79
C ASP A 86 7.87 -9.98 -20.65
N ASP A 87 7.51 -11.27 -20.51
CA ASP A 87 6.37 -11.85 -21.21
C ASP A 87 5.06 -11.22 -20.77
N LEU A 88 4.26 -10.81 -21.76
CA LEU A 88 3.01 -10.09 -21.58
C LEU A 88 1.97 -10.91 -20.80
N ALA A 89 1.86 -12.22 -21.04
CA ALA A 89 0.83 -13.03 -20.43
C ALA A 89 0.99 -13.16 -18.90
N PRO A 90 2.14 -13.61 -18.36
CA PRO A 90 2.35 -13.63 -16.91
C PRO A 90 2.37 -12.22 -16.29
N ARG A 91 2.91 -11.21 -16.99
CA ARG A 91 2.86 -9.82 -16.54
C ARG A 91 1.42 -9.33 -16.36
N THR A 92 0.54 -9.58 -17.34
CA THR A 92 -0.87 -9.21 -17.28
C THR A 92 -1.58 -9.93 -16.12
N HIS A 93 -1.20 -11.18 -15.85
CA HIS A 93 -1.74 -11.90 -14.69
C HIS A 93 -1.38 -11.23 -13.36
N ILE A 94 -0.13 -10.80 -13.20
CA ILE A 94 0.33 -10.03 -12.02
C ILE A 94 -0.38 -8.68 -11.95
N ASP A 95 -0.42 -7.93 -13.05
CA ASP A 95 -1.03 -6.60 -13.10
C ASP A 95 -2.53 -6.61 -12.79
N LYS A 96 -3.24 -7.64 -13.25
CA LYS A 96 -4.66 -7.86 -12.90
C LYS A 96 -4.86 -7.91 -11.37
N TRP A 97 -4.01 -8.65 -10.65
CA TRP A 97 -4.10 -8.74 -9.19
C TRP A 97 -3.64 -7.46 -8.50
N ALA A 98 -2.65 -6.75 -9.05
CA ALA A 98 -2.23 -5.45 -8.54
C ALA A 98 -3.37 -4.41 -8.67
N GLU A 99 -3.99 -4.32 -9.85
CA GLU A 99 -5.12 -3.41 -10.08
C GLU A 99 -6.34 -3.78 -9.21
N TRP A 100 -6.68 -5.07 -9.17
CA TRP A 100 -7.76 -5.58 -8.30
C TRP A 100 -7.53 -5.18 -6.83
N SER A 101 -6.30 -5.28 -6.33
CA SER A 101 -5.95 -4.90 -4.96
C SER A 101 -6.10 -3.40 -4.73
N LYS A 102 -5.70 -2.56 -5.69
CA LYS A 102 -5.86 -1.10 -5.60
C LYS A 102 -7.33 -0.71 -5.49
N ILE A 103 -8.18 -1.26 -6.35
CA ILE A 103 -9.59 -0.87 -6.44
C ILE A 103 -10.41 -1.51 -5.30
N ASN A 104 -10.24 -2.83 -5.08
CA ASN A 104 -11.15 -3.55 -4.20
C ASN A 104 -10.68 -3.64 -2.75
N ILE A 105 -9.38 -3.60 -2.50
CA ILE A 105 -8.85 -3.65 -1.14
C ILE A 105 -8.54 -2.24 -0.63
N ALA A 106 -7.69 -1.48 -1.35
CA ALA A 106 -7.22 -0.21 -0.82
C ALA A 106 -8.34 0.84 -0.68
N LEU A 107 -9.24 0.94 -1.65
CA LEU A 107 -10.35 1.90 -1.58
C LEU A 107 -11.40 1.49 -0.53
N ASN A 108 -11.67 0.19 -0.37
CA ASN A 108 -12.64 -0.31 0.60
C ASN A 108 -12.09 -0.45 2.03
N PHE A 109 -10.78 -0.36 2.24
CA PHE A 109 -10.18 -0.35 3.56
C PHE A 109 -9.84 1.07 4.05
N SER A 110 -9.17 1.87 3.20
CA SER A 110 -8.53 3.11 3.66
C SER A 110 -9.54 4.14 4.17
N PHE A 111 -10.51 4.56 3.37
CA PHE A 111 -11.48 5.58 3.78
C PHE A 111 -12.62 5.01 4.59
N PRO A 112 -13.28 3.90 4.19
CA PRO A 112 -14.44 3.40 4.89
C PRO A 112 -14.15 2.79 6.26
N ILE A 113 -12.91 2.32 6.50
CA ILE A 113 -12.56 1.61 7.73
C ILE A 113 -11.43 2.32 8.47
N PHE A 114 -10.22 2.36 7.89
CA PHE A 114 -9.05 2.88 8.59
C PHE A 114 -9.24 4.31 9.07
N TRP A 115 -9.62 5.24 8.19
CA TRP A 115 -9.80 6.63 8.57
C TRP A 115 -11.00 6.85 9.48
N GLN A 116 -12.06 6.04 9.40
CA GLN A 116 -13.18 6.10 10.34
C GLN A 116 -12.71 5.76 11.76
N VAL A 117 -11.91 4.70 11.92
CA VAL A 117 -11.38 4.32 13.23
C VAL A 117 -10.37 5.35 13.76
N ILE A 118 -9.43 5.79 12.92
CA ILE A 118 -8.34 6.70 13.32
C ILE A 118 -8.84 8.12 13.64
N ARG A 119 -9.85 8.61 12.91
CA ARG A 119 -10.43 9.96 13.10
C ARG A 119 -11.58 10.00 14.10
N THR A 120 -11.96 8.88 14.69
CA THR A 120 -12.96 8.84 15.74
C THR A 120 -12.25 8.69 17.08
N PRO A 121 -12.50 9.58 18.07
CA PRO A 121 -11.91 9.46 19.40
C PRO A 121 -12.19 8.10 20.02
N ARG A 122 -11.21 7.55 20.75
CA ARG A 122 -11.41 6.32 21.53
C ARG A 122 -12.60 6.51 22.48
N GLY A 123 -13.49 5.52 22.58
CA GLY A 123 -14.73 5.58 23.36
C GLY A 123 -15.94 6.18 22.64
N ARG A 124 -15.75 6.77 21.43
CA ARG A 124 -16.84 7.18 20.53
C ARG A 124 -16.90 6.34 19.25
N GLN A 125 -16.06 5.33 19.16
CA GLN A 125 -16.05 4.40 18.03
C GLN A 125 -17.29 3.50 18.13
N ASP A 126 -18.06 3.46 17.05
CA ASP A 126 -19.22 2.60 16.90
C ASP A 126 -18.86 1.43 15.98
N ALA A 127 -18.71 0.24 16.59
CA ALA A 127 -18.40 -0.97 15.87
C ALA A 127 -19.51 -1.35 14.86
N ASP A 128 -20.76 -1.02 15.17
CA ASP A 128 -21.89 -1.31 14.27
C ASP A 128 -21.85 -0.43 13.02
N ALA A 129 -21.39 0.80 13.13
CA ALA A 129 -21.22 1.69 11.97
C ALA A 129 -20.19 1.19 10.96
N LEU A 130 -19.23 0.35 11.40
CA LEU A 130 -18.20 -0.24 10.52
C LEU A 130 -18.67 -1.53 9.83
N LYS A 131 -19.72 -2.19 10.33
CA LYS A 131 -20.18 -3.50 9.81
C LYS A 131 -20.44 -3.51 8.30
N PRO A 132 -21.12 -2.53 7.68
CA PRO A 132 -21.33 -2.53 6.24
C PRO A 132 -20.01 -2.49 5.45
N ALA A 133 -19.10 -1.61 5.84
CA ALA A 133 -17.79 -1.48 5.18
C ALA A 133 -16.94 -2.75 5.38
N MET A 134 -16.94 -3.33 6.58
CA MET A 134 -16.28 -4.60 6.89
C MET A 134 -16.89 -5.76 6.07
N GLY A 135 -18.20 -5.76 5.84
CA GLY A 135 -18.86 -6.73 4.98
C GLY A 135 -18.44 -6.62 3.51
N VAL A 136 -18.29 -5.40 2.99
CA VAL A 136 -17.78 -5.15 1.63
C VAL A 136 -16.34 -5.63 1.50
N LEU A 137 -15.45 -5.18 2.39
CA LEU A 137 -14.05 -5.60 2.39
C LEU A 137 -13.92 -7.11 2.58
N GLY A 138 -14.74 -7.70 3.47
CA GLY A 138 -14.74 -9.12 3.76
C GLY A 138 -14.92 -9.99 2.51
N ARG A 139 -15.86 -9.63 1.63
CA ARG A 139 -16.07 -10.36 0.36
C ARG A 139 -14.83 -10.37 -0.53
N TYR A 140 -14.09 -9.27 -0.59
CA TYR A 140 -12.84 -9.21 -1.36
C TYR A 140 -11.71 -9.99 -0.67
N LEU A 141 -11.62 -9.92 0.66
CA LEU A 141 -10.65 -10.74 1.40
C LEU A 141 -10.93 -12.24 1.28
N ASP A 142 -12.19 -12.65 1.13
CA ASP A 142 -12.56 -14.06 0.87
C ASP A 142 -12.09 -14.52 -0.53
N ILE A 143 -12.05 -13.62 -1.52
CA ILE A 143 -11.45 -13.92 -2.83
C ILE A 143 -9.94 -14.12 -2.68
N ALA A 144 -9.26 -13.22 -1.94
CA ALA A 144 -7.84 -13.36 -1.66
C ALA A 144 -7.54 -14.65 -0.87
N GLU A 145 -8.33 -14.98 0.15
CA GLU A 145 -8.21 -16.20 0.94
C GLU A 145 -8.26 -17.47 0.07
N LYS A 146 -9.22 -17.53 -0.85
CA LYS A 146 -9.34 -18.64 -1.80
C LYS A 146 -8.15 -18.76 -2.75
N GLN A 147 -7.53 -17.63 -3.11
CA GLN A 147 -6.34 -17.60 -3.94
C GLN A 147 -5.11 -18.06 -3.16
N LEU A 148 -4.96 -17.56 -1.93
CA LEU A 148 -3.86 -17.89 -1.02
C LEU A 148 -3.91 -19.33 -0.50
N ALA A 149 -5.07 -19.99 -0.58
CA ALA A 149 -5.19 -21.42 -0.33
C ALA A 149 -4.58 -22.29 -1.45
N LYS A 150 -4.34 -21.72 -2.64
CA LYS A 150 -3.79 -22.43 -3.80
C LYS A 150 -2.29 -22.17 -4.01
N ALA A 151 -1.82 -21.04 -3.57
CA ALA A 151 -0.44 -20.61 -3.80
C ALA A 151 0.04 -19.67 -2.65
N PRO A 152 1.36 -19.59 -2.39
CA PRO A 152 1.89 -18.79 -1.29
C PRO A 152 1.72 -17.28 -1.49
N TYR A 153 1.57 -16.81 -2.73
CA TYR A 153 1.41 -15.39 -3.08
C TYR A 153 0.18 -15.15 -3.95
N LEU A 154 -0.22 -13.89 -4.06
CA LEU A 154 -1.49 -13.52 -4.69
C LEU A 154 -1.56 -13.90 -6.18
N SER A 155 -0.45 -13.83 -6.89
CA SER A 155 -0.38 -14.18 -8.31
C SER A 155 0.19 -15.57 -8.62
N GLY A 156 0.57 -16.34 -7.59
CA GLY A 156 1.14 -17.69 -7.77
C GLY A 156 2.21 -18.03 -6.74
N ASP A 157 3.25 -18.74 -7.18
CA ASP A 157 4.28 -19.27 -6.31
C ASP A 157 5.33 -18.23 -5.89
N ASP A 158 5.47 -17.16 -6.65
CA ASP A 158 6.48 -16.14 -6.45
C ASP A 158 5.90 -14.83 -5.93
N PHE A 159 6.72 -14.12 -5.13
CA PHE A 159 6.45 -12.75 -4.73
C PHE A 159 6.56 -11.79 -5.92
N THR A 160 5.52 -10.97 -6.14
CA THR A 160 5.39 -10.11 -7.31
C THR A 160 4.88 -8.71 -6.96
N LEU A 161 4.74 -7.86 -7.99
CA LEU A 161 4.13 -6.53 -7.83
C LEU A 161 2.70 -6.59 -7.25
N ALA A 162 1.96 -7.68 -7.51
CA ALA A 162 0.62 -7.90 -6.95
C ALA A 162 0.65 -7.92 -5.42
N ASP A 163 1.68 -8.54 -4.84
CA ASP A 163 1.85 -8.65 -3.39
C ASP A 163 2.23 -7.31 -2.76
N ILE A 164 3.03 -6.49 -3.44
CA ILE A 164 3.29 -5.10 -3.03
C ILE A 164 1.96 -4.34 -2.92
N GLN A 165 1.14 -4.39 -3.97
CA GLN A 165 -0.12 -3.63 -4.01
C GLN A 165 -1.17 -4.16 -3.01
N PHE A 166 -1.20 -5.47 -2.75
CA PHE A 166 -2.13 -6.07 -1.79
C PHE A 166 -1.63 -5.93 -0.35
N GLY A 167 -0.39 -6.33 -0.12
CA GLY A 167 0.17 -6.52 1.23
C GLY A 167 0.41 -5.23 2.02
N HIS A 168 0.61 -4.07 1.34
CA HIS A 168 0.96 -2.82 2.04
C HIS A 168 -0.08 -2.35 3.07
N LEU A 169 -1.32 -2.80 2.98
CA LEU A 169 -2.36 -2.45 3.94
C LEU A 169 -2.53 -3.47 5.07
N LEU A 170 -1.94 -4.67 4.94
CA LEU A 170 -2.19 -5.74 5.89
C LEU A 170 -1.64 -5.46 7.28
N TYR A 171 -0.52 -4.73 7.40
CA TYR A 171 -0.06 -4.27 8.71
C TYR A 171 -1.15 -3.49 9.45
N ARG A 172 -1.76 -2.50 8.77
CA ARG A 172 -2.87 -1.72 9.35
C ARG A 172 -4.09 -2.57 9.60
N TYR A 173 -4.44 -3.45 8.67
CA TYR A 173 -5.59 -4.35 8.81
C TYR A 173 -5.44 -5.24 10.05
N PHE A 174 -4.24 -5.79 10.31
CA PHE A 174 -4.02 -6.69 11.45
C PHE A 174 -3.77 -5.98 12.79
N THR A 175 -3.33 -4.73 12.77
CA THR A 175 -3.02 -3.95 13.99
C THR A 175 -4.10 -2.96 14.38
N LEU A 176 -5.06 -2.66 13.50
CA LEU A 176 -6.18 -1.79 13.82
C LEU A 176 -7.13 -2.50 14.81
N GLU A 177 -7.66 -1.76 15.78
CA GLU A 177 -8.58 -2.25 16.80
C GLU A 177 -10.00 -2.40 16.22
N ILE A 178 -10.22 -3.44 15.42
CA ILE A 178 -11.51 -3.78 14.78
C ILE A 178 -11.77 -5.28 14.90
N GLU A 179 -13.04 -5.65 14.98
CA GLU A 179 -13.46 -7.04 14.84
C GLU A 179 -13.22 -7.51 13.40
N ARG A 180 -12.64 -8.70 13.25
CA ARG A 180 -12.39 -9.30 11.95
C ARG A 180 -12.55 -10.81 12.00
N PRO A 181 -13.19 -11.42 10.99
CA PRO A 181 -13.19 -12.87 10.85
C PRO A 181 -11.78 -13.40 10.66
N GLU A 182 -11.50 -14.56 11.23
CA GLU A 182 -10.24 -15.25 10.99
C GLU A 182 -10.18 -15.73 9.53
N ARG A 183 -9.02 -15.55 8.91
CA ARG A 183 -8.67 -16.06 7.58
C ARG A 183 -7.26 -16.63 7.64
N VAL A 184 -7.19 -17.95 7.70
CA VAL A 184 -5.93 -18.67 7.97
C VAL A 184 -4.90 -18.43 6.85
N GLY A 185 -5.33 -18.49 5.59
CA GLY A 185 -4.47 -18.24 4.43
C GLY A 185 -3.94 -16.80 4.40
N LEU A 186 -4.81 -15.82 4.67
CA LEU A 186 -4.42 -14.41 4.73
C LEU A 186 -3.46 -14.14 5.92
N ARG A 187 -3.66 -14.81 7.04
CA ARG A 187 -2.75 -14.72 8.19
C ARG A 187 -1.37 -15.27 7.84
N ALA A 188 -1.30 -16.48 7.31
CA ALA A 188 -0.06 -17.10 6.91
C ALA A 188 0.66 -16.31 5.80
N TYR A 189 -0.08 -15.72 4.87
CA TYR A 189 0.45 -14.80 3.87
C TYR A 189 1.05 -13.54 4.52
N TYR A 190 0.35 -12.91 5.45
CA TYR A 190 0.85 -11.74 6.18
C TYR A 190 2.15 -12.05 6.92
N GLU A 191 2.26 -13.21 7.56
CA GLU A 191 3.49 -13.67 8.24
C GLU A 191 4.67 -13.79 7.27
N ARG A 192 4.42 -14.29 6.03
CA ARG A 192 5.46 -14.31 4.98
C ARG A 192 5.91 -12.89 4.59
N LEU A 193 5.00 -11.93 4.53
CA LEU A 193 5.35 -10.54 4.25
C LEU A 193 6.15 -9.91 5.40
N VAL A 194 5.76 -10.16 6.65
CA VAL A 194 6.48 -9.67 7.85
C VAL A 194 7.91 -10.19 7.91
N ALA A 195 8.19 -11.38 7.36
CA ALA A 195 9.55 -11.91 7.27
C ALA A 195 10.47 -11.12 6.33
N ARG A 196 9.92 -10.31 5.40
CA ARG A 196 10.69 -9.52 4.43
C ARG A 196 11.26 -8.25 5.07
N PRO A 197 12.58 -7.98 4.96
CA PRO A 197 13.19 -6.79 5.56
C PRO A 197 12.56 -5.48 5.08
N ALA A 198 12.36 -5.32 3.77
CA ALA A 198 11.77 -4.12 3.18
C ALA A 198 10.31 -3.89 3.62
N TYR A 199 9.53 -4.95 3.87
CA TYR A 199 8.18 -4.82 4.43
C TYR A 199 8.22 -4.24 5.84
N ARG A 200 9.10 -4.77 6.70
CA ARG A 200 9.28 -4.26 8.07
C ARG A 200 9.70 -2.80 8.09
N GLU A 201 10.65 -2.43 7.23
CA GLU A 201 11.17 -1.07 7.18
C GLU A 201 10.13 -0.05 6.69
N HIS A 202 9.40 -0.38 5.62
CA HIS A 202 8.60 0.61 4.90
C HIS A 202 7.10 0.51 5.13
N VAL A 203 6.59 -0.65 5.55
CA VAL A 203 5.15 -0.86 5.75
C VAL A 203 4.76 -0.95 7.22
N MET A 204 5.58 -1.60 8.06
CA MET A 204 5.30 -1.75 9.49
C MET A 204 5.63 -0.47 10.28
N VAL A 205 5.18 0.66 9.77
CA VAL A 205 5.38 1.98 10.36
C VAL A 205 4.22 2.30 11.30
N PRO A 206 4.48 2.64 12.57
CA PRO A 206 3.44 3.10 13.51
C PRO A 206 2.67 4.29 12.93
N TYR A 207 1.36 4.30 13.14
CA TYR A 207 0.47 5.32 12.59
C TYR A 207 -0.30 6.10 13.66
N ASP A 208 0.18 6.08 14.90
CA ASP A 208 -0.44 6.79 16.02
C ASP A 208 -0.54 8.30 15.79
N GLU A 209 0.46 8.87 15.09
CA GLU A 209 0.44 10.29 14.70
C GLU A 209 -0.75 10.70 13.83
N LEU A 210 -1.46 9.73 13.23
CA LEU A 210 -2.63 9.98 12.41
C LEU A 210 -3.93 10.02 13.21
N ARG A 211 -3.90 9.62 14.49
CA ARG A 211 -5.08 9.60 15.37
C ARG A 211 -5.48 11.01 15.77
N ILE A 212 -6.78 11.26 15.87
CA ILE A 212 -7.30 12.48 16.47
C ILE A 212 -6.89 12.53 17.94
N GLY A 213 -6.33 13.68 18.36
CA GLY A 213 -5.86 13.89 19.72
C GLY A 213 -4.51 13.27 20.03
N ALA A 214 -3.77 12.76 19.04
CA ALA A 214 -2.36 12.52 19.16
C ALA A 214 -1.64 13.88 19.16
N ALA A 215 -1.12 14.29 20.32
CA ALA A 215 -0.32 15.49 20.48
C ALA A 215 1.09 15.28 19.92
#